data_ebd16a35669b08ec71caff49ebd877fa
#
_entry.id   ebd16a35669b08ec71caff49ebd877fa
#
_cell.length_a   1.000
_cell.length_b   1.000
_cell.length_c   1.000
_cell.angle_alpha   90.00
_cell.angle_beta   90.00
_cell.angle_gamma   90.00
#
_symmetry.space_group_name_H-M   'P 1'
#
loop_
_entity.id
_entity.type
_entity.pdbx_description
1 polymer ?
#
loop_
_entity_poly.entity_id
_entity_poly.type
_entity_poly.pdbx_seq_one_letter_code
_entity_poly.pdbx_strand_id
1 'polypeptide(L)'
;MTTEEHPIYRNAINAIQIAVEDFNEGTPQRIASAVRSLTSGILLLCKEKLRRISPEDEILIWKNVKPSKGKDGSVQFEKIGKATVDVQEIMERFKSFGVRYDAKTLKGVADVRNAVEHHYVEDVAQIRGAFVDGLRFLSQFMPENLGVNPKDALGEPVWDALIRQREIEDALKEQCQTTYASMSWPPLLKEIIEKVGCPECGSPLVKQVDSSNKDAPSAIWECTACGHKEDAQEWVGKVVPEHYGAEIHLAIKDGDTSPVDVCPECGEEAFVHEVSQCLACGLEVGSAGKCSVCGETLELEDYGESLCSYHRHAMEKD
;
A
#
# COMPACT_ATOMS: atom_id res chain seq x y z
N MET A 1 -20.19 32.34 13.81
CA MET A 1 -21.18 31.25 13.91
C MET A 1 -20.39 29.99 14.07
N THR A 2 -20.29 29.44 15.27
CA THR A 2 -19.72 28.14 15.53
C THR A 2 -20.64 27.09 14.89
N THR A 3 -20.28 26.59 13.73
CA THR A 3 -20.96 25.43 13.14
C THR A 3 -20.78 24.27 14.11
N GLU A 4 -21.85 23.88 14.77
CA GLU A 4 -21.84 22.74 15.70
C GLU A 4 -21.36 21.51 14.92
N GLU A 5 -20.24 20.92 15.37
CA GLU A 5 -19.66 19.76 14.70
C GLU A 5 -20.63 18.59 14.73
N HIS A 6 -20.77 17.92 13.58
CA HIS A 6 -21.70 16.80 13.45
C HIS A 6 -21.39 15.67 14.46
N PRO A 7 -22.40 15.01 15.05
CA PRO A 7 -22.19 13.95 16.05
C PRO A 7 -21.26 12.81 15.61
N ILE A 8 -21.30 12.42 14.33
CA ILE A 8 -20.39 11.39 13.76
C ILE A 8 -18.93 11.84 13.92
N TYR A 9 -18.62 13.09 13.58
CA TYR A 9 -17.29 13.66 13.69
C TYR A 9 -16.82 13.71 15.14
N ARG A 10 -17.63 14.23 16.05
CA ARG A 10 -17.30 14.27 17.48
C ARG A 10 -17.03 12.88 18.06
N ASN A 11 -17.87 11.90 17.72
CA ASN A 11 -17.67 10.52 18.15
C ASN A 11 -16.38 9.92 17.59
N ALA A 12 -16.00 10.28 16.35
CA ALA A 12 -14.74 9.84 15.75
C ALA A 12 -13.54 10.37 16.52
N ILE A 13 -13.53 11.68 16.82
CA ILE A 13 -12.45 12.33 17.58
C ILE A 13 -12.32 11.70 18.98
N ASN A 14 -13.41 11.55 19.71
CA ASN A 14 -13.41 10.93 21.03
C ASN A 14 -12.87 9.49 20.98
N ALA A 15 -13.28 8.69 19.99
CA ALA A 15 -12.80 7.32 19.87
C ALA A 15 -11.28 7.26 19.62
N ILE A 16 -10.74 8.17 18.82
CA ILE A 16 -9.31 8.27 18.54
C ILE A 16 -8.53 8.71 19.78
N GLN A 17 -9.04 9.68 20.55
CA GLN A 17 -8.42 10.13 21.80
C GLN A 17 -8.34 8.99 22.82
N ILE A 18 -9.44 8.28 23.05
CA ILE A 18 -9.48 7.09 23.92
C ILE A 18 -8.50 6.02 23.44
N ALA A 19 -8.40 5.82 22.13
CA ALA A 19 -7.48 4.84 21.55
C ALA A 19 -6.01 5.15 21.92
N VAL A 20 -5.62 6.42 21.87
CA VAL A 20 -4.25 6.83 22.24
C VAL A 20 -4.00 6.70 23.74
N GLU A 21 -4.99 7.03 24.58
CA GLU A 21 -4.91 6.82 26.03
C GLU A 21 -4.70 5.34 26.35
N ASP A 22 -5.52 4.45 25.79
CA ASP A 22 -5.40 3.01 25.97
C ASP A 22 -4.05 2.47 25.48
N PHE A 23 -3.56 2.96 24.34
CA PHE A 23 -2.27 2.54 23.80
C PHE A 23 -1.10 2.93 24.71
N ASN A 24 -1.14 4.13 25.30
CA ASN A 24 -0.10 4.63 26.19
C ASN A 24 -0.04 3.86 27.51
N GLU A 25 -1.15 3.26 27.98
CA GLU A 25 -1.15 2.37 29.16
C GLU A 25 -0.36 1.06 28.92
N GLY A 26 -0.24 0.61 27.66
CA GLY A 26 0.72 -0.38 27.20
C GLY A 26 0.45 -1.83 27.59
N THR A 27 -0.59 -2.16 28.38
CA THR A 27 -0.92 -3.55 28.70
C THR A 27 -1.55 -4.24 27.46
N PRO A 28 -1.40 -5.57 27.29
CA PRO A 28 -1.96 -6.27 26.12
C PRO A 28 -3.46 -6.02 25.93
N GLN A 29 -4.24 -5.97 27.01
CA GLN A 29 -5.68 -5.71 26.97
C GLN A 29 -5.98 -4.28 26.50
N ARG A 30 -5.19 -3.30 26.95
CA ARG A 30 -5.34 -1.90 26.56
C ARG A 30 -4.91 -1.67 25.12
N ILE A 31 -3.86 -2.33 24.66
CA ILE A 31 -3.45 -2.28 23.26
C ILE A 31 -4.54 -2.84 22.34
N ALA A 32 -5.17 -3.96 22.74
CA ALA A 32 -6.31 -4.52 22.01
C ALA A 32 -7.51 -3.55 21.99
N SER A 33 -7.79 -2.89 23.11
CA SER A 33 -8.83 -1.84 23.22
C SER A 33 -8.50 -0.64 22.32
N ALA A 34 -7.23 -0.23 22.31
CA ALA A 34 -6.75 0.88 21.49
C ALA A 34 -7.04 0.67 19.99
N VAL A 35 -6.72 -0.53 19.45
CA VAL A 35 -6.99 -0.83 18.03
C VAL A 35 -8.48 -0.83 17.73
N ARG A 36 -9.34 -1.36 18.61
CA ARG A 36 -10.79 -1.31 18.43
C ARG A 36 -11.30 0.13 18.37
N SER A 37 -10.89 0.96 19.31
CA SER A 37 -11.30 2.36 19.42
C SER A 37 -10.78 3.19 18.24
N LEU A 38 -9.52 3.00 17.85
CA LEU A 38 -8.90 3.69 16.71
C LEU A 38 -9.62 3.34 15.41
N THR A 39 -9.84 2.05 15.15
CA THR A 39 -10.55 1.60 13.95
C THR A 39 -11.96 2.15 13.91
N SER A 40 -12.66 2.17 15.04
CA SER A 40 -13.99 2.78 15.12
C SER A 40 -13.95 4.27 14.77
N GLY A 41 -12.99 5.01 15.29
CA GLY A 41 -12.78 6.42 14.97
C GLY A 41 -12.48 6.65 13.48
N ILE A 42 -11.59 5.86 12.90
CA ILE A 42 -11.26 5.91 11.46
C ILE A 42 -12.51 5.68 10.61
N LEU A 43 -13.29 4.64 10.90
CA LEU A 43 -14.52 4.34 10.15
C LEU A 43 -15.57 5.44 10.27
N LEU A 44 -15.67 6.09 11.43
CA LEU A 44 -16.54 7.24 11.62
C LEU A 44 -16.07 8.45 10.81
N LEU A 45 -14.76 8.72 10.70
CA LEU A 45 -14.23 9.77 9.82
C LEU A 45 -14.48 9.46 8.33
N CYS A 46 -14.36 8.19 7.93
CA CYS A 46 -14.72 7.77 6.59
C CYS A 46 -16.22 8.01 6.30
N LYS A 47 -17.10 7.70 7.26
CA LYS A 47 -18.54 8.02 7.17
C LYS A 47 -18.80 9.53 7.16
N GLU A 48 -18.04 10.30 7.92
CA GLU A 48 -18.12 11.77 7.87
C GLU A 48 -17.75 12.30 6.48
N LYS A 49 -16.73 11.73 5.82
CA LYS A 49 -16.42 12.05 4.42
C LYS A 49 -17.59 11.73 3.49
N LEU A 50 -18.18 10.54 3.61
CA LEU A 50 -19.37 10.16 2.82
C LEU A 50 -20.55 11.10 3.09
N ARG A 51 -20.79 11.49 4.36
CA ARG A 51 -21.80 12.46 4.74
C ARG A 51 -21.59 13.79 4.03
N ARG A 52 -20.36 14.32 4.05
CA ARG A 52 -20.02 15.63 3.43
C ARG A 52 -20.21 15.66 1.93
N ILE A 53 -20.04 14.52 1.25
CA ILE A 53 -20.26 14.41 -0.20
C ILE A 53 -21.66 13.92 -0.56
N SER A 54 -22.50 13.60 0.43
CA SER A 54 -23.90 13.22 0.20
C SER A 54 -24.70 14.41 -0.31
N PRO A 55 -25.54 14.22 -1.33
CA PRO A 55 -26.36 15.31 -1.87
C PRO A 55 -27.39 15.80 -0.86
N GLU A 56 -28.13 14.89 -0.21
CA GLU A 56 -29.15 15.20 0.80
C GLU A 56 -29.26 14.06 1.82
N ASP A 57 -29.78 14.35 3.00
CA ASP A 57 -30.15 13.40 4.06
C ASP A 57 -29.08 12.35 4.41
N GLU A 58 -27.81 12.68 4.21
CA GLU A 58 -26.66 11.82 4.53
C GLU A 58 -26.75 10.42 3.89
N ILE A 59 -27.36 10.34 2.70
CA ILE A 59 -27.75 9.07 2.08
C ILE A 59 -26.60 8.09 1.89
N LEU A 60 -25.37 8.61 1.70
CA LEU A 60 -24.18 7.80 1.49
C LEU A 60 -23.62 7.13 2.76
N ILE A 61 -24.17 7.38 3.93
CA ILE A 61 -23.77 6.65 5.13
C ILE A 61 -24.71 5.49 5.48
N TRP A 62 -25.87 5.39 4.82
CA TRP A 62 -26.86 4.36 5.10
C TRP A 62 -26.68 3.12 4.21
N LYS A 63 -26.70 1.94 4.83
CA LYS A 63 -26.52 0.67 4.12
C LYS A 63 -27.63 0.41 3.10
N ASN A 64 -28.88 0.60 3.52
CA ASN A 64 -30.04 0.38 2.67
C ASN A 64 -30.80 1.69 2.45
N VAL A 65 -31.10 1.97 1.19
CA VAL A 65 -31.88 3.13 0.77
C VAL A 65 -32.93 2.72 -0.27
N LYS A 66 -34.05 3.41 -0.31
CA LYS A 66 -35.08 3.23 -1.35
C LYS A 66 -35.39 4.58 -2.00
N PRO A 67 -35.68 4.59 -3.30
CA PRO A 67 -36.21 5.78 -3.94
C PRO A 67 -37.61 6.06 -3.44
N SER A 68 -37.93 7.36 -3.25
CA SER A 68 -39.27 7.85 -2.92
C SER A 68 -39.56 9.08 -3.79
N LYS A 69 -40.87 9.46 -3.86
CA LYS A 69 -41.30 10.64 -4.62
C LYS A 69 -41.42 11.81 -3.68
N GLY A 70 -40.62 12.86 -3.92
CA GLY A 70 -40.69 14.13 -3.21
C GLY A 70 -42.02 14.86 -3.47
N LYS A 71 -42.37 15.84 -2.61
CA LYS A 71 -43.57 16.62 -2.73
C LYS A 71 -43.64 17.43 -4.03
N ASP A 72 -42.50 17.78 -4.57
CA ASP A 72 -42.31 18.50 -5.84
C ASP A 72 -42.23 17.56 -7.07
N GLY A 73 -42.38 16.26 -6.86
CA GLY A 73 -42.30 15.25 -7.92
C GLY A 73 -40.87 14.74 -8.22
N SER A 74 -39.84 15.28 -7.56
CA SER A 74 -38.45 14.83 -7.67
C SER A 74 -38.25 13.42 -7.10
N VAL A 75 -37.18 12.75 -7.53
CA VAL A 75 -36.76 11.48 -6.92
C VAL A 75 -35.92 11.81 -5.69
N GLN A 76 -36.35 11.34 -4.54
CA GLN A 76 -35.63 11.41 -3.27
C GLN A 76 -35.26 10.02 -2.81
N PHE A 77 -34.31 9.93 -1.88
CA PHE A 77 -33.89 8.64 -1.30
C PHE A 77 -34.16 8.66 0.21
N GLU A 78 -34.80 7.62 0.69
CA GLU A 78 -35.06 7.43 2.11
C GLU A 78 -34.28 6.24 2.65
N LYS A 79 -33.69 6.40 3.85
CA LYS A 79 -33.02 5.30 4.56
C LYS A 79 -34.01 4.22 4.98
N ILE A 80 -33.60 2.96 4.85
CA ILE A 80 -34.32 1.82 5.39
C ILE A 80 -33.57 1.27 6.61
N GLY A 81 -34.20 1.35 7.78
CA GLY A 81 -33.60 0.88 9.03
C GLY A 81 -32.52 1.82 9.59
N LYS A 82 -31.66 1.26 10.45
CA LYS A 82 -30.61 2.02 11.18
C LYS A 82 -29.19 1.58 10.84
N ALA A 83 -29.03 0.61 9.94
CA ALA A 83 -27.71 0.09 9.57
C ALA A 83 -26.94 1.10 8.71
N THR A 84 -25.73 1.40 9.12
CA THR A 84 -24.78 2.22 8.36
C THR A 84 -23.80 1.33 7.60
N VAL A 85 -23.16 1.89 6.60
CA VAL A 85 -22.14 1.22 5.77
C VAL A 85 -21.02 0.63 6.62
N ASP A 86 -20.57 -0.56 6.25
CA ASP A 86 -19.38 -1.22 6.78
C ASP A 86 -18.11 -0.85 5.99
N VAL A 87 -16.97 -1.46 6.33
CA VAL A 87 -15.68 -1.17 5.69
C VAL A 87 -15.73 -1.40 4.19
N GLN A 88 -16.28 -2.54 3.76
CA GLN A 88 -16.35 -2.91 2.35
C GLN A 88 -17.20 -1.90 1.57
N GLU A 89 -18.36 -1.56 2.10
CA GLU A 89 -19.27 -0.58 1.48
C GLU A 89 -18.69 0.84 1.47
N ILE A 90 -17.90 1.22 2.51
CA ILE A 90 -17.15 2.49 2.51
C ILE A 90 -16.15 2.51 1.35
N MET A 91 -15.34 1.45 1.19
CA MET A 91 -14.33 1.36 0.14
C MET A 91 -14.95 1.40 -1.26
N GLU A 92 -16.07 0.68 -1.48
CA GLU A 92 -16.82 0.70 -2.74
C GLU A 92 -17.35 2.10 -3.06
N ARG A 93 -17.91 2.81 -2.07
CA ARG A 93 -18.40 4.18 -2.26
C ARG A 93 -17.26 5.16 -2.50
N PHE A 94 -16.15 5.05 -1.77
CA PHE A 94 -14.97 5.87 -2.02
C PHE A 94 -14.44 5.70 -3.43
N LYS A 95 -14.35 4.46 -3.93
CA LYS A 95 -13.99 4.17 -5.32
C LYS A 95 -14.96 4.84 -6.31
N SER A 96 -16.27 4.71 -6.08
CA SER A 96 -17.31 5.26 -6.95
C SER A 96 -17.30 6.79 -7.03
N PHE A 97 -16.90 7.46 -5.93
CA PHE A 97 -16.85 8.92 -5.85
C PHE A 97 -15.43 9.50 -6.02
N GLY A 98 -14.44 8.68 -6.39
CA GLY A 98 -13.08 9.13 -6.63
C GLY A 98 -12.38 9.68 -5.38
N VAL A 99 -12.77 9.24 -4.18
CA VAL A 99 -12.12 9.63 -2.92
C VAL A 99 -10.75 8.96 -2.85
N ARG A 100 -9.69 9.75 -2.68
CA ARG A 100 -8.32 9.25 -2.55
C ARG A 100 -8.03 8.90 -1.09
N TYR A 101 -7.52 7.70 -0.85
CA TYR A 101 -7.12 7.24 0.48
C TYR A 101 -6.26 5.98 0.34
N ASP A 102 -5.53 5.61 1.38
CA ASP A 102 -4.80 4.35 1.44
C ASP A 102 -5.75 3.18 1.76
N ALA A 103 -6.20 2.49 0.70
CA ALA A 103 -7.13 1.38 0.79
C ALA A 103 -6.51 0.15 1.47
N LYS A 104 -5.20 -0.10 1.26
CA LYS A 104 -4.46 -1.24 1.85
C LYS A 104 -4.39 -1.07 3.37
N THR A 105 -3.99 0.10 3.83
CA THR A 105 -3.92 0.41 5.26
C THR A 105 -5.29 0.36 5.94
N LEU A 106 -6.32 0.97 5.34
CA LEU A 106 -7.68 0.93 5.91
C LEU A 106 -8.18 -0.51 6.08
N LYS A 107 -7.98 -1.36 5.07
CA LYS A 107 -8.36 -2.77 5.12
C LYS A 107 -7.54 -3.52 6.18
N GLY A 108 -6.22 -3.35 6.20
CA GLY A 108 -5.32 -4.02 7.16
C GLY A 108 -5.69 -3.73 8.61
N VAL A 109 -5.92 -2.46 8.94
CA VAL A 109 -6.35 -2.04 10.29
C VAL A 109 -7.71 -2.65 10.67
N ALA A 110 -8.66 -2.69 9.72
CA ALA A 110 -9.96 -3.29 9.95
C ALA A 110 -9.88 -4.82 10.12
N ASP A 111 -9.04 -5.50 9.37
CA ASP A 111 -8.84 -6.96 9.47
C ASP A 111 -8.22 -7.34 10.83
N VAL A 112 -7.20 -6.60 11.32
CA VAL A 112 -6.63 -6.81 12.65
C VAL A 112 -7.66 -6.56 13.75
N ARG A 113 -8.46 -5.48 13.64
CA ARG A 113 -9.56 -5.22 14.58
C ARG A 113 -10.56 -6.38 14.60
N ASN A 114 -10.95 -6.91 13.45
CA ASN A 114 -11.86 -8.05 13.38
C ASN A 114 -11.25 -9.31 14.02
N ALA A 115 -9.96 -9.57 13.79
CA ALA A 115 -9.26 -10.67 14.44
C ALA A 115 -9.23 -10.50 15.97
N VAL A 116 -8.98 -9.30 16.47
CA VAL A 116 -9.00 -8.98 17.91
C VAL A 116 -10.40 -9.11 18.52
N GLU A 117 -11.48 -8.90 17.74
CA GLU A 117 -12.86 -9.05 18.25
C GLU A 117 -13.37 -10.49 18.25
N HIS A 118 -13.02 -11.26 17.22
CA HIS A 118 -13.62 -12.58 16.99
C HIS A 118 -12.68 -13.74 17.28
N HIS A 119 -11.38 -13.47 17.35
CA HIS A 119 -10.34 -14.45 17.63
C HIS A 119 -9.37 -13.88 18.67
N TYR A 120 -8.73 -14.77 19.43
CA TYR A 120 -7.64 -14.35 20.29
C TYR A 120 -6.39 -14.14 19.44
N VAL A 121 -5.86 -12.91 19.42
CA VAL A 121 -4.60 -12.57 18.77
C VAL A 121 -3.50 -12.61 19.82
N GLU A 122 -2.60 -13.60 19.71
CA GLU A 122 -1.47 -13.76 20.62
C GLU A 122 -0.34 -12.75 20.35
N ASP A 123 -0.21 -12.33 19.08
CA ASP A 123 0.84 -11.42 18.67
C ASP A 123 0.49 -9.94 18.96
N VAL A 124 0.96 -9.47 20.09
CA VAL A 124 0.84 -8.07 20.52
C VAL A 124 1.57 -7.12 19.54
N ALA A 125 2.64 -7.59 18.86
CA ALA A 125 3.38 -6.77 17.91
C ALA A 125 2.51 -6.46 16.68
N GLN A 126 1.77 -7.45 16.16
CA GLN A 126 0.81 -7.24 15.07
C GLN A 126 -0.27 -6.21 15.44
N ILE A 127 -0.80 -6.29 16.67
CA ILE A 127 -1.82 -5.34 17.15
C ILE A 127 -1.23 -3.93 17.25
N ARG A 128 0.01 -3.79 17.75
CA ARG A 128 0.72 -2.50 17.80
C ARG A 128 0.98 -1.93 16.41
N GLY A 129 1.40 -2.78 15.46
CA GLY A 129 1.59 -2.38 14.06
C GLY A 129 0.32 -1.80 13.46
N ALA A 130 -0.83 -2.46 13.62
CA ALA A 130 -2.11 -1.96 13.13
C ALA A 130 -2.51 -0.62 13.77
N PHE A 131 -2.16 -0.37 15.04
CA PHE A 131 -2.39 0.92 15.68
C PHE A 131 -1.57 2.03 15.02
N VAL A 132 -0.27 1.78 14.77
CA VAL A 132 0.62 2.73 14.07
C VAL A 132 0.13 3.03 12.65
N ASP A 133 -0.27 2.00 11.92
CA ASP A 133 -0.84 2.14 10.57
C ASP A 133 -2.13 2.97 10.58
N GLY A 134 -2.98 2.75 11.57
CA GLY A 134 -4.18 3.57 11.76
C GLY A 134 -3.88 5.04 12.03
N LEU A 135 -2.87 5.34 12.83
CA LEU A 135 -2.41 6.72 13.05
C LEU A 135 -1.83 7.34 11.77
N ARG A 136 -1.05 6.56 11.00
CA ARG A 136 -0.54 7.00 9.68
C ARG A 136 -1.68 7.31 8.73
N PHE A 137 -2.69 6.44 8.63
CA PHE A 137 -3.89 6.68 7.85
C PHE A 137 -4.56 8.00 8.23
N LEU A 138 -4.75 8.29 9.53
CA LEU A 138 -5.36 9.52 10.01
C LEU A 138 -4.58 10.77 9.59
N SER A 139 -3.25 10.73 9.68
CA SER A 139 -2.39 11.87 9.34
C SER A 139 -2.50 12.31 7.88
N GLN A 140 -2.86 11.39 6.98
CA GLN A 140 -3.09 11.64 5.56
C GLN A 140 -4.56 11.91 5.25
N PHE A 141 -5.46 11.08 5.77
CA PHE A 141 -6.89 11.13 5.45
C PHE A 141 -7.56 12.42 5.91
N MET A 142 -7.25 12.92 7.11
CA MET A 142 -7.90 14.10 7.68
C MET A 142 -7.62 15.38 6.87
N PRO A 143 -6.36 15.72 6.53
CA PRO A 143 -6.09 16.90 5.70
C PRO A 143 -6.67 16.77 4.28
N GLU A 144 -6.45 15.63 3.63
CA GLU A 144 -6.82 15.44 2.23
C GLU A 144 -8.33 15.34 2.01
N ASN A 145 -9.04 14.69 2.91
CA ASN A 145 -10.45 14.37 2.71
C ASN A 145 -11.41 15.22 3.52
N LEU A 146 -11.00 15.71 4.68
CA LEU A 146 -11.83 16.51 5.57
C LEU A 146 -11.41 17.98 5.64
N GLY A 147 -10.21 18.32 5.11
CA GLY A 147 -9.66 19.67 5.19
C GLY A 147 -9.35 20.11 6.63
N VAL A 148 -9.03 19.14 7.50
CA VAL A 148 -8.83 19.37 8.93
C VAL A 148 -7.40 19.04 9.30
N ASN A 149 -6.74 19.93 10.05
CA ASN A 149 -5.43 19.66 10.63
C ASN A 149 -5.59 18.65 11.78
N PRO A 150 -4.90 17.48 11.73
CA PRO A 150 -4.98 16.48 12.80
C PRO A 150 -4.62 17.01 14.18
N LYS A 151 -3.62 17.91 14.30
CA LYS A 151 -3.21 18.49 15.57
C LYS A 151 -4.35 19.29 16.22
N ASP A 152 -5.01 20.13 15.43
CA ASP A 152 -6.07 21.01 15.92
C ASP A 152 -7.34 20.21 16.31
N ALA A 153 -7.61 19.13 15.57
CA ALA A 153 -8.81 18.32 15.77
C ALA A 153 -8.67 17.27 16.88
N LEU A 154 -7.52 16.60 16.94
CA LEU A 154 -7.30 15.47 17.84
C LEU A 154 -6.66 15.89 19.18
N GLY A 155 -6.05 17.07 19.22
CA GLY A 155 -5.35 17.61 20.37
C GLY A 155 -3.89 17.14 20.48
N GLU A 156 -3.14 17.81 21.37
CA GLU A 156 -1.70 17.58 21.54
C GLU A 156 -1.35 16.12 21.93
N PRO A 157 -2.06 15.42 22.84
CA PRO A 157 -1.67 14.06 23.21
C PRO A 157 -1.67 13.07 22.03
N VAL A 158 -2.65 13.20 21.11
CA VAL A 158 -2.71 12.37 19.89
C VAL A 158 -1.66 12.80 18.91
N TRP A 159 -1.45 14.11 18.76
CA TRP A 159 -0.41 14.66 17.88
C TRP A 159 0.99 14.21 18.29
N ASP A 160 1.32 14.26 19.58
CA ASP A 160 2.60 13.78 20.11
C ASP A 160 2.79 12.27 19.92
N ALA A 161 1.70 11.49 20.04
CA ALA A 161 1.74 10.07 19.72
C ALA A 161 2.05 9.84 18.22
N LEU A 162 1.41 10.60 17.32
CA LEU A 162 1.66 10.58 15.88
C LEU A 162 3.12 10.90 15.55
N ILE A 163 3.68 11.95 16.13
CA ILE A 163 5.07 12.37 15.90
C ILE A 163 6.05 11.31 16.42
N ARG A 164 5.86 10.83 17.65
CA ARG A 164 6.74 9.80 18.22
C ARG A 164 6.73 8.51 17.41
N GLN A 165 5.59 8.09 16.88
CA GLN A 165 5.52 6.91 16.02
C GLN A 165 6.27 7.14 14.71
N ARG A 166 6.16 8.34 14.14
CA ARG A 166 6.88 8.70 12.91
C ARG A 166 8.40 8.74 13.13
N GLU A 167 8.86 9.35 14.21
CA GLU A 167 10.28 9.40 14.57
C GLU A 167 10.86 8.00 14.81
N ILE A 168 10.11 7.12 15.49
CA ILE A 168 10.50 5.72 15.69
C ILE A 168 10.54 4.98 14.35
N GLU A 169 9.55 5.19 13.49
CA GLU A 169 9.52 4.56 12.16
C GLU A 169 10.69 5.03 11.29
N ASP A 170 10.96 6.33 11.27
CA ASP A 170 12.08 6.90 10.52
C ASP A 170 13.43 6.35 11.03
N ALA A 171 13.60 6.25 12.36
CA ALA A 171 14.80 5.66 12.96
C ALA A 171 14.95 4.15 12.64
N LEU A 172 13.86 3.39 12.68
CA LEU A 172 13.86 1.96 12.30
C LEU A 172 14.13 1.79 10.81
N LYS A 173 13.58 2.66 9.96
CA LYS A 173 13.85 2.67 8.52
C LYS A 173 15.33 2.94 8.25
N GLU A 174 15.91 3.93 8.89
CA GLU A 174 17.34 4.23 8.80
C GLU A 174 18.19 3.02 9.23
N GLN A 175 17.84 2.36 10.34
CA GLN A 175 18.52 1.13 10.77
C GLN A 175 18.41 0.02 9.71
N CYS A 176 17.24 -0.20 9.13
CA CYS A 176 17.06 -1.16 8.04
C CYS A 176 17.93 -0.81 6.83
N GLN A 177 17.94 0.46 6.41
CA GLN A 177 18.72 0.93 5.28
C GLN A 177 20.24 0.77 5.48
N THR A 178 20.74 0.91 6.72
CA THR A 178 22.17 0.69 7.01
C THR A 178 22.61 -0.76 6.74
N THR A 179 21.72 -1.74 6.83
CA THR A 179 22.04 -3.15 6.58
C THR A 179 22.43 -3.43 5.13
N TYR A 180 21.97 -2.60 4.19
CA TYR A 180 22.22 -2.76 2.76
C TYR A 180 22.91 -1.53 2.11
N ALA A 181 23.31 -0.55 2.91
CA ALA A 181 23.96 0.67 2.41
C ALA A 181 25.27 0.40 1.66
N SER A 182 25.98 -0.68 2.00
CA SER A 182 27.26 -1.07 1.38
C SER A 182 27.11 -2.07 0.21
N MET A 183 25.87 -2.44 -0.15
CA MET A 183 25.61 -3.35 -1.26
C MET A 183 25.82 -2.65 -2.61
N SER A 184 26.27 -3.43 -3.59
CA SER A 184 26.34 -2.98 -4.98
C SER A 184 24.95 -3.17 -5.63
N TRP A 185 24.24 -2.08 -5.79
CA TRP A 185 22.89 -2.06 -6.39
C TRP A 185 22.88 -1.41 -7.76
N PRO A 186 22.03 -1.88 -8.68
CA PRO A 186 21.53 -1.01 -9.71
C PRO A 186 20.80 0.19 -9.06
N PRO A 187 21.16 1.46 -9.41
CA PRO A 187 20.55 2.64 -8.77
C PRO A 187 19.03 2.62 -8.74
N LEU A 188 18.42 2.18 -9.84
CA LEU A 188 16.98 2.06 -9.99
C LEU A 188 16.36 1.06 -8.99
N LEU A 189 17.01 -0.07 -8.73
CA LEU A 189 16.50 -1.07 -7.78
C LEU A 189 16.45 -0.52 -6.36
N LYS A 190 17.44 0.26 -5.96
CA LYS A 190 17.46 0.91 -4.65
C LYS A 190 16.26 1.84 -4.50
N GLU A 191 15.98 2.66 -5.51
CA GLU A 191 14.84 3.57 -5.53
C GLU A 191 13.51 2.81 -5.42
N ILE A 192 13.36 1.70 -6.14
CA ILE A 192 12.16 0.86 -6.13
C ILE A 192 11.92 0.28 -4.74
N ILE A 193 12.93 -0.31 -4.10
CA ILE A 193 12.81 -0.90 -2.77
C ILE A 193 12.46 0.15 -1.71
N GLU A 194 13.04 1.35 -1.80
CA GLU A 194 12.72 2.44 -0.88
C GLU A 194 11.28 2.96 -1.03
N LYS A 195 10.70 2.86 -2.23
CA LYS A 195 9.33 3.30 -2.52
C LYS A 195 8.27 2.24 -2.21
N VAL A 196 8.51 1.00 -2.61
CA VAL A 196 7.51 -0.07 -2.54
C VAL A 196 7.53 -0.76 -1.17
N GLY A 197 8.72 -1.00 -0.61
CA GLY A 197 8.88 -1.68 0.67
C GLY A 197 8.64 -3.18 0.60
N CYS A 198 7.96 -3.73 1.61
CA CYS A 198 7.67 -5.15 1.71
C CYS A 198 6.54 -5.57 0.77
N PRO A 199 6.69 -6.60 -0.08
CA PRO A 199 5.64 -7.06 -0.99
C PRO A 199 4.39 -7.60 -0.27
N GLU A 200 4.52 -8.08 0.97
CA GLU A 200 3.40 -8.64 1.74
C GLU A 200 2.58 -7.56 2.47
N CYS A 201 3.24 -6.58 3.11
CA CYS A 201 2.55 -5.62 3.96
C CYS A 201 2.76 -4.15 3.56
N GLY A 202 3.64 -3.85 2.58
CA GLY A 202 3.95 -2.49 2.13
C GLY A 202 4.81 -1.68 3.12
N SER A 203 5.29 -2.28 4.22
CA SER A 203 6.11 -1.56 5.20
C SER A 203 7.47 -1.21 4.63
N PRO A 204 7.99 0.01 4.87
CA PRO A 204 9.34 0.41 4.45
C PRO A 204 10.45 -0.20 5.35
N LEU A 205 10.07 -0.98 6.38
CA LEU A 205 11.00 -1.56 7.34
C LEU A 205 11.61 -2.86 6.85
N VAL A 206 12.27 -2.80 5.70
CA VAL A 206 12.93 -3.92 5.03
C VAL A 206 14.42 -3.87 5.30
N LYS A 207 14.98 -4.96 5.78
CA LYS A 207 16.41 -5.11 6.06
C LYS A 207 17.00 -6.30 5.30
N GLN A 208 18.31 -6.26 5.06
CA GLN A 208 19.08 -7.42 4.69
C GLN A 208 19.45 -8.22 5.94
N VAL A 209 19.32 -9.54 5.89
CA VAL A 209 19.59 -10.43 7.04
C VAL A 209 21.09 -10.50 7.37
N ASP A 210 21.95 -10.59 6.36
CA ASP A 210 23.40 -10.60 6.51
C ASP A 210 24.02 -9.30 5.97
N SER A 211 24.22 -8.31 6.83
CA SER A 211 24.79 -7.02 6.47
C SER A 211 26.25 -7.09 5.97
N SER A 212 26.92 -8.22 6.09
CA SER A 212 28.26 -8.46 5.52
C SER A 212 28.23 -8.84 4.04
N ASN A 213 27.10 -9.35 3.55
CA ASN A 213 26.89 -9.67 2.15
C ASN A 213 26.73 -8.37 1.33
N LYS A 214 27.59 -8.19 0.32
CA LYS A 214 27.58 -7.03 -0.58
C LYS A 214 27.00 -7.33 -1.95
N ASP A 215 26.65 -8.58 -2.20
CA ASP A 215 26.10 -9.05 -3.46
C ASP A 215 24.58 -9.04 -3.40
N ALA A 216 23.95 -8.14 -4.14
CA ALA A 216 22.50 -7.94 -4.09
C ALA A 216 21.69 -9.18 -4.52
N PRO A 217 22.05 -9.91 -5.61
CA PRO A 217 21.29 -11.08 -6.03
C PRO A 217 21.28 -12.25 -5.04
N SER A 218 22.28 -12.36 -4.19
CA SER A 218 22.39 -13.43 -3.17
C SER A 218 21.92 -13.03 -1.78
N ALA A 219 21.36 -11.83 -1.64
CA ALA A 219 20.88 -11.33 -0.36
C ALA A 219 19.59 -12.04 0.07
N ILE A 220 19.35 -12.04 1.39
CA ILE A 220 18.08 -12.46 1.98
C ILE A 220 17.46 -11.24 2.65
N TRP A 221 16.23 -10.95 2.26
CA TRP A 221 15.46 -9.82 2.78
C TRP A 221 14.50 -10.27 3.87
N GLU A 222 14.29 -9.40 4.84
CA GLU A 222 13.36 -9.61 5.93
C GLU A 222 12.63 -8.29 6.23
N CYS A 223 11.32 -8.34 6.26
CA CYS A 223 10.50 -7.24 6.76
C CYS A 223 10.40 -7.32 8.28
N THR A 224 10.87 -6.28 8.99
CA THR A 224 10.79 -6.27 10.47
C THR A 224 9.39 -6.00 11.00
N ALA A 225 8.46 -5.53 10.14
CA ALA A 225 7.08 -5.25 10.53
C ALA A 225 6.20 -6.50 10.53
N CYS A 226 6.30 -7.37 9.51
CA CYS A 226 5.46 -8.57 9.39
C CYS A 226 6.23 -9.89 9.47
N GLY A 227 7.58 -9.85 9.53
CA GLY A 227 8.42 -11.05 9.58
C GLY A 227 8.57 -11.78 8.24
N HIS A 228 7.98 -11.27 7.15
CA HIS A 228 8.17 -11.87 5.82
C HIS A 228 9.63 -11.91 5.43
N LYS A 229 10.09 -13.07 4.95
CA LYS A 229 11.48 -13.31 4.61
C LYS A 229 11.58 -14.09 3.31
N GLU A 230 12.45 -13.63 2.41
CA GLU A 230 12.56 -14.16 1.07
C GLU A 230 13.96 -13.88 0.50
N ASP A 231 14.38 -14.63 -0.52
CA ASP A 231 15.60 -14.30 -1.24
C ASP A 231 15.42 -13.04 -2.13
N ALA A 232 16.56 -12.46 -2.52
CA ALA A 232 16.54 -11.18 -3.23
C ALA A 232 15.88 -11.25 -4.60
N GLN A 233 16.02 -12.37 -5.32
CA GLN A 233 15.48 -12.48 -6.67
C GLN A 233 13.96 -12.53 -6.63
N GLU A 234 13.38 -13.38 -5.78
CA GLU A 234 11.93 -13.46 -5.60
C GLU A 234 11.35 -12.13 -5.06
N TRP A 235 12.06 -11.48 -4.11
CA TRP A 235 11.63 -10.18 -3.59
C TRP A 235 11.57 -9.13 -4.69
N VAL A 236 12.64 -9.04 -5.50
CA VAL A 236 12.73 -8.08 -6.61
C VAL A 236 11.68 -8.38 -7.68
N GLY A 237 11.43 -9.66 -7.98
CA GLY A 237 10.38 -10.09 -8.91
C GLY A 237 8.97 -9.66 -8.49
N LYS A 238 8.74 -9.38 -7.20
CA LYS A 238 7.45 -8.88 -6.70
C LYS A 238 7.39 -7.35 -6.65
N VAL A 239 8.46 -6.68 -6.19
CA VAL A 239 8.43 -5.23 -6.00
C VAL A 239 8.59 -4.44 -7.30
N VAL A 240 9.27 -4.99 -8.30
CA VAL A 240 9.43 -4.30 -9.59
C VAL A 240 8.11 -4.16 -10.34
N PRO A 241 7.30 -5.23 -10.54
CA PRO A 241 5.98 -5.09 -11.15
C PRO A 241 5.02 -4.19 -10.33
N GLU A 242 5.10 -4.23 -9.00
CA GLU A 242 4.29 -3.34 -8.15
C GLU A 242 4.64 -1.88 -8.38
N HIS A 243 5.94 -1.56 -8.53
CA HIS A 243 6.41 -0.20 -8.82
C HIS A 243 5.90 0.32 -10.16
N TYR A 244 5.95 -0.52 -11.20
CA TYR A 244 5.52 -0.18 -12.56
C TYR A 244 4.03 -0.47 -12.83
N GLY A 245 3.26 -0.80 -11.81
CA GLY A 245 1.88 -1.27 -11.99
C GLY A 245 0.97 -0.31 -12.75
N ALA A 246 1.16 1.00 -12.62
CA ALA A 246 0.40 2.01 -13.36
C ALA A 246 0.79 2.02 -14.85
N GLU A 247 2.07 1.97 -15.16
CA GLU A 247 2.63 1.96 -16.52
C GLU A 247 2.29 0.66 -17.23
N ILE A 248 2.41 -0.49 -16.55
CA ILE A 248 2.00 -1.80 -17.09
C ILE A 248 0.51 -1.79 -17.44
N HIS A 249 -0.34 -1.25 -16.55
CA HIS A 249 -1.77 -1.16 -16.82
C HIS A 249 -2.09 -0.28 -18.05
N LEU A 250 -1.39 0.85 -18.20
CA LEU A 250 -1.55 1.73 -19.35
C LEU A 250 -1.08 1.06 -20.64
N ALA A 251 0.09 0.40 -20.64
CA ALA A 251 0.62 -0.31 -21.78
C ALA A 251 -0.34 -1.41 -22.27
N ILE A 252 -0.90 -2.21 -21.35
CA ILE A 252 -1.91 -3.23 -21.69
C ILE A 252 -3.16 -2.59 -22.32
N LYS A 253 -3.62 -1.46 -21.80
CA LYS A 253 -4.81 -0.77 -22.28
C LYS A 253 -4.62 -0.17 -23.68
N ASP A 254 -3.44 0.40 -23.93
CA ASP A 254 -3.14 1.12 -25.16
C ASP A 254 -2.52 0.21 -26.26
N GLY A 255 -2.20 -1.05 -25.89
CA GLY A 255 -1.58 -2.04 -26.80
C GLY A 255 -0.09 -1.80 -27.02
N ASP A 256 0.55 -1.08 -26.08
CA ASP A 256 1.97 -0.79 -26.09
C ASP A 256 2.78 -1.90 -25.38
N THR A 257 4.11 -1.87 -25.54
CA THR A 257 5.02 -2.80 -24.88
C THR A 257 5.06 -2.52 -23.38
N SER A 258 5.01 -3.58 -22.54
CA SER A 258 5.18 -3.46 -21.10
C SER A 258 6.54 -2.85 -20.76
N PRO A 259 6.64 -1.96 -19.74
CA PRO A 259 7.93 -1.44 -19.27
C PRO A 259 8.78 -2.51 -18.57
N VAL A 260 8.16 -3.63 -18.14
CA VAL A 260 8.80 -4.74 -17.44
C VAL A 260 8.41 -6.06 -18.10
N ASP A 261 9.40 -6.94 -18.26
CA ASP A 261 9.22 -8.30 -18.78
C ASP A 261 9.83 -9.37 -17.85
N VAL A 262 9.45 -10.61 -18.09
CA VAL A 262 10.06 -11.79 -17.43
C VAL A 262 11.49 -11.97 -17.93
N CYS A 263 12.44 -12.06 -17.01
CA CYS A 263 13.83 -12.31 -17.33
C CYS A 263 14.04 -13.75 -17.79
N PRO A 264 14.67 -14.01 -18.96
CA PRO A 264 14.91 -15.37 -19.44
C PRO A 264 15.96 -16.15 -18.63
N GLU A 265 16.80 -15.45 -17.85
CA GLU A 265 17.85 -16.10 -17.04
C GLU A 265 17.32 -16.56 -15.66
N CYS A 266 16.63 -15.70 -14.93
CA CYS A 266 16.16 -16.01 -13.57
C CYS A 266 14.67 -16.32 -13.47
N GLY A 267 13.88 -16.03 -14.50
CA GLY A 267 12.43 -16.29 -14.50
C GLY A 267 11.58 -15.24 -13.77
N GLU A 268 12.22 -14.24 -13.15
CA GLU A 268 11.50 -13.19 -12.41
C GLU A 268 11.00 -12.08 -13.35
N GLU A 269 9.85 -11.48 -13.02
CA GLU A 269 9.29 -10.31 -13.71
C GLU A 269 10.02 -9.04 -13.27
N ALA A 270 11.27 -8.91 -13.68
CA ALA A 270 12.19 -7.88 -13.20
C ALA A 270 13.12 -7.32 -14.27
N PHE A 271 12.92 -7.67 -15.54
CA PHE A 271 13.65 -7.07 -16.65
C PHE A 271 13.02 -5.72 -17.01
N VAL A 272 13.75 -4.62 -16.77
CA VAL A 272 13.27 -3.25 -17.00
C VAL A 272 13.85 -2.73 -18.30
N HIS A 273 12.98 -2.42 -19.28
CA HIS A 273 13.37 -1.98 -20.61
C HIS A 273 14.11 -0.63 -20.61
N GLU A 274 13.72 0.30 -19.74
CA GLU A 274 14.36 1.62 -19.60
C GLU A 274 15.87 1.54 -19.37
N VAL A 275 16.31 0.57 -18.58
CA VAL A 275 17.72 0.33 -18.26
C VAL A 275 18.30 -0.86 -19.00
N SER A 276 17.49 -1.59 -19.79
CA SER A 276 17.85 -2.80 -20.52
C SER A 276 18.54 -3.87 -19.65
N GLN A 277 18.07 -3.99 -18.40
CA GLN A 277 18.68 -4.85 -17.39
C GLN A 277 17.62 -5.55 -16.52
N CYS A 278 17.88 -6.80 -16.15
CA CYS A 278 17.13 -7.48 -15.10
C CYS A 278 17.61 -7.00 -13.73
N LEU A 279 16.70 -6.42 -12.94
CA LEU A 279 17.04 -5.89 -11.61
C LEU A 279 17.21 -7.02 -10.57
N ALA A 280 16.69 -8.25 -10.84
CA ALA A 280 16.79 -9.38 -9.92
C ALA A 280 18.14 -10.10 -10.04
N CYS A 281 18.60 -10.42 -11.27
CA CYS A 281 19.84 -11.18 -11.48
C CYS A 281 20.98 -10.39 -12.13
N GLY A 282 20.71 -9.17 -12.61
CA GLY A 282 21.72 -8.33 -13.25
C GLY A 282 21.94 -8.60 -14.73
N LEU A 283 21.15 -9.49 -15.38
CA LEU A 283 21.26 -9.74 -16.82
C LEU A 283 21.08 -8.46 -17.62
N GLU A 284 22.02 -8.14 -18.50
CA GLU A 284 21.93 -7.02 -19.45
C GLU A 284 21.71 -7.53 -20.89
N VAL A 285 20.81 -6.93 -21.65
CA VAL A 285 20.52 -7.33 -23.04
C VAL A 285 21.76 -7.26 -23.94
N GLY A 286 22.66 -6.32 -23.69
CA GLY A 286 23.92 -6.22 -24.40
C GLY A 286 24.84 -7.47 -24.28
N SER A 287 24.59 -8.32 -23.28
CA SER A 287 25.29 -9.61 -23.08
C SER A 287 24.66 -10.76 -23.88
N ALA A 288 23.49 -10.58 -24.49
CA ALA A 288 22.82 -11.62 -25.28
C ALA A 288 23.56 -12.02 -26.56
N GLY A 289 24.55 -11.23 -26.99
CA GLY A 289 25.37 -11.50 -28.16
C GLY A 289 24.93 -10.76 -29.41
N LYS A 290 25.45 -11.22 -30.58
CA LYS A 290 25.12 -10.63 -31.89
C LYS A 290 24.60 -11.70 -32.84
N CYS A 291 23.66 -11.35 -33.66
CA CYS A 291 23.17 -12.20 -34.74
C CYS A 291 24.32 -12.61 -35.65
N SER A 292 24.51 -13.91 -35.86
CA SER A 292 25.60 -14.45 -36.69
C SER A 292 25.45 -14.13 -38.18
N VAL A 293 24.27 -13.65 -38.62
CA VAL A 293 23.98 -13.30 -40.01
C VAL A 293 24.10 -11.79 -40.27
N CYS A 294 23.40 -10.95 -39.46
CA CYS A 294 23.40 -9.50 -39.70
C CYS A 294 24.33 -8.72 -38.76
N GLY A 295 24.83 -9.32 -37.68
CA GLY A 295 25.70 -8.66 -36.73
C GLY A 295 25.01 -7.70 -35.74
N GLU A 296 23.68 -7.58 -35.82
CA GLU A 296 22.91 -6.77 -34.87
C GLU A 296 22.88 -7.40 -33.50
N THR A 297 22.79 -6.58 -32.46
CA THR A 297 22.66 -7.04 -31.08
C THR A 297 21.32 -7.76 -30.90
N LEU A 298 21.36 -8.92 -30.28
CA LEU A 298 20.15 -9.70 -29.98
C LEU A 298 19.33 -9.02 -28.92
N GLU A 299 18.02 -9.05 -29.10
CA GLU A 299 17.04 -8.52 -28.13
C GLU A 299 16.73 -9.56 -27.06
N LEU A 300 15.92 -9.19 -26.06
CA LEU A 300 15.53 -10.07 -24.94
C LEU A 300 14.85 -11.35 -25.44
N GLU A 301 14.00 -11.24 -26.47
CA GLU A 301 13.30 -12.38 -27.10
C GLU A 301 14.23 -13.39 -27.78
N ASP A 302 15.43 -12.95 -28.15
CA ASP A 302 16.45 -13.77 -28.81
C ASP A 302 17.55 -14.23 -27.83
N TYR A 303 17.33 -14.07 -26.52
CA TYR A 303 18.31 -14.48 -25.51
C TYR A 303 18.66 -15.98 -25.61
N GLY A 304 19.94 -16.28 -25.64
CA GLY A 304 20.44 -17.66 -25.79
C GLY A 304 20.46 -18.18 -27.24
N GLU A 305 19.98 -17.40 -28.21
CA GLU A 305 19.97 -17.74 -29.60
C GLU A 305 21.23 -17.21 -30.36
N SER A 306 21.53 -17.79 -31.49
CA SER A 306 22.61 -17.29 -32.38
C SER A 306 22.12 -16.39 -33.47
N LEU A 307 20.80 -16.26 -33.65
CA LEU A 307 20.11 -15.52 -34.71
C LEU A 307 19.06 -14.61 -34.11
N CYS A 308 18.90 -13.42 -34.68
CA CYS A 308 17.74 -12.58 -34.34
C CYS A 308 16.44 -13.22 -34.86
N SER A 309 15.30 -12.79 -34.32
CA SER A 309 13.96 -13.29 -34.66
C SER A 309 13.70 -13.29 -36.16
N TYR A 310 14.13 -12.23 -36.89
CA TYR A 310 14.02 -12.15 -38.35
C TYR A 310 14.79 -13.26 -39.08
N HIS A 311 16.07 -13.48 -38.73
CA HIS A 311 16.88 -14.51 -39.39
C HIS A 311 16.50 -15.92 -39.02
N ARG A 312 16.06 -16.15 -37.78
CA ARG A 312 15.49 -17.42 -37.35
C ARG A 312 14.26 -17.78 -38.17
N HIS A 313 13.31 -16.85 -38.31
CA HIS A 313 12.11 -17.07 -39.12
C HIS A 313 12.40 -17.23 -40.63
N ALA A 314 13.42 -16.55 -41.14
CA ALA A 314 13.83 -16.71 -42.55
C ALA A 314 14.41 -18.12 -42.84
N MET A 315 15.20 -18.68 -41.90
CA MET A 315 15.78 -20.02 -42.02
C MET A 315 14.79 -21.18 -41.78
N GLU A 316 13.68 -20.94 -41.10
CA GLU A 316 12.62 -21.94 -40.92
C GLU A 316 11.74 -22.13 -42.17
N LYS A 317 11.82 -21.20 -43.13
CA LYS A 317 11.03 -21.22 -44.35
C LYS A 317 11.74 -21.84 -45.57
N ASP A 318 13.03 -22.10 -45.45
CA ASP A 318 13.84 -22.79 -46.46
C ASP A 318 14.01 -24.28 -46.08
#